data_212aaa6fe07fb369dfb5cd306d5d10f1
#
_entry.id   212aaa6fe07fb369dfb5cd306d5d10f1
#
_cell.length_a   1.000
_cell.length_b   1.000
_cell.length_c   1.000
_cell.angle_alpha   90.00
_cell.angle_beta   90.00
_cell.angle_gamma   90.00
#
_symmetry.space_group_name_H-M   'P 1'
#
loop_
_entity.id
_entity.type
_entity.pdbx_description
1 polymer ?
#
loop_
_entity_poly.entity_id
_entity_poly.type
_entity_poly.pdbx_seq_one_letter_code
_entity_poly.pdbx_strand_id
1 'polypeptide(L)'
;MSTKKTIYIIRHGETDYNKQGIIQGSGIDSDLNDTGRKQANQFYKAYHHITFDQIYTSELKRTQQSVAGFVAYGHRIEILPELNEINWGIFEGLKGTPDSHKIYQAMTDDWKAGLLDRSVEGGETPNELQRRQKRGLEKIMTRTNENTVLISMHGRAMRSFLCLLTDTPLHRMDEFKHHNLRLYVLEYANDTFTIKERNCGKHLWI
;
A
#
# COMPACT_ATOMS: atom_id res chain seq x y z
N MET A 1 26.10 -11.53 -10.22
CA MET A 1 25.82 -10.08 -10.36
C MET A 1 24.87 -9.73 -9.23
N SER A 2 25.13 -8.68 -8.46
CA SER A 2 24.22 -8.23 -7.41
C SER A 2 22.92 -7.73 -8.07
N THR A 3 21.79 -8.29 -7.69
CA THR A 3 20.48 -7.89 -8.19
C THR A 3 20.18 -6.49 -7.64
N LYS A 4 20.00 -5.51 -8.55
CA LYS A 4 19.51 -4.18 -8.17
C LYS A 4 18.05 -4.06 -8.57
N LYS A 5 17.22 -3.53 -7.67
CA LYS A 5 15.80 -3.28 -7.97
C LYS A 5 15.36 -1.96 -7.34
N THR A 6 14.65 -1.14 -8.11
CA THR A 6 14.02 0.09 -7.61
C THR A 6 12.52 -0.15 -7.49
N ILE A 7 11.98 0.04 -6.30
CA ILE A 7 10.56 -0.17 -6.01
C ILE A 7 9.90 1.17 -5.69
N TYR A 8 8.94 1.54 -6.51
CA TYR A 8 8.03 2.66 -6.30
C TYR A 8 6.77 2.12 -5.63
N ILE A 9 6.36 2.68 -4.49
CA ILE A 9 5.17 2.23 -3.76
C ILE A 9 4.26 3.41 -3.54
N ILE A 10 3.01 3.30 -3.98
CA ILE A 10 1.96 4.29 -3.76
C ILE A 10 0.78 3.69 -3.01
N ARG A 11 0.13 4.51 -2.18
CA ARG A 11 -1.23 4.23 -1.73
C ARG A 11 -2.21 4.63 -2.82
N HIS A 12 -3.26 3.86 -3.04
CA HIS A 12 -4.34 4.21 -3.97
C HIS A 12 -4.87 5.64 -3.78
N GLY A 13 -5.47 6.21 -4.83
CA GLY A 13 -6.11 7.52 -4.81
C GLY A 13 -7.31 7.58 -3.86
N GLU A 14 -7.81 8.79 -3.60
CA GLU A 14 -8.94 9.01 -2.71
C GLU A 14 -10.20 8.29 -3.21
N THR A 15 -10.96 7.70 -2.28
CA THR A 15 -12.30 7.13 -2.48
C THR A 15 -13.31 7.93 -1.67
N ASP A 16 -14.60 7.79 -1.95
CA ASP A 16 -15.65 8.42 -1.12
C ASP A 16 -15.62 7.91 0.32
N TYR A 17 -15.24 6.65 0.53
CA TYR A 17 -15.05 6.10 1.88
C TYR A 17 -13.93 6.82 2.63
N ASN A 18 -12.79 7.13 1.95
CA ASN A 18 -11.73 7.93 2.58
C ASN A 18 -12.22 9.32 2.98
N LYS A 19 -12.93 10.00 2.08
CA LYS A 19 -13.49 11.33 2.30
C LYS A 19 -14.48 11.36 3.46
N GLN A 20 -15.25 10.29 3.63
CA GLN A 20 -16.28 10.16 4.68
C GLN A 20 -15.73 9.59 6.00
N GLY A 21 -14.47 9.16 6.06
CA GLY A 21 -13.88 8.52 7.23
C GLY A 21 -14.44 7.11 7.50
N ILE A 22 -14.87 6.43 6.44
CA ILE A 22 -15.37 5.05 6.52
C ILE A 22 -14.22 4.07 6.35
N ILE A 23 -14.17 3.06 7.20
CA ILE A 23 -13.11 2.06 7.18
C ILE A 23 -13.26 1.12 5.98
N GLN A 24 -12.18 1.01 5.21
CA GLN A 24 -12.12 0.12 4.05
C GLN A 24 -10.99 -0.89 4.24
N GLY A 25 -11.35 -2.14 4.38
CA GLY A 25 -10.39 -3.24 4.35
C GLY A 25 -10.38 -3.97 3.02
N SER A 26 -9.99 -5.24 3.08
CA SER A 26 -9.97 -6.13 1.91
C SER A 26 -11.36 -6.55 1.44
N GLY A 27 -12.36 -6.48 2.29
CA GLY A 27 -13.74 -6.82 1.94
C GLY A 27 -14.51 -5.70 1.23
N ILE A 28 -13.96 -4.47 1.17
CA ILE A 28 -14.58 -3.33 0.49
C ILE A 28 -13.86 -3.02 -0.82
N ASP A 29 -14.53 -3.22 -1.94
CA ASP A 29 -14.01 -2.92 -3.28
C ASP A 29 -14.63 -1.65 -3.87
N SER A 30 -14.21 -0.49 -3.35
CA SER A 30 -14.68 0.83 -3.77
C SER A 30 -13.89 1.41 -4.94
N ASP A 31 -14.53 2.26 -5.73
CA ASP A 31 -13.90 3.04 -6.79
C ASP A 31 -13.18 4.28 -6.25
N LEU A 32 -12.25 4.83 -7.04
CA LEU A 32 -11.74 6.19 -6.81
C LEU A 32 -12.86 7.20 -7.02
N ASN A 33 -12.91 8.23 -6.17
CA ASN A 33 -13.73 9.41 -6.43
C ASN A 33 -13.01 10.37 -7.43
N ASP A 34 -13.64 11.52 -7.73
CA ASP A 34 -13.06 12.47 -8.68
C ASP A 34 -11.71 13.04 -8.23
N THR A 35 -11.52 13.25 -6.92
CA THR A 35 -10.23 13.65 -6.33
C THR A 35 -9.20 12.55 -6.57
N GLY A 36 -9.52 11.29 -6.27
CA GLY A 36 -8.62 10.17 -6.48
C GLY A 36 -8.23 9.99 -7.95
N ARG A 37 -9.16 10.16 -8.88
CA ARG A 37 -8.86 10.14 -10.33
C ARG A 37 -7.94 11.28 -10.76
N LYS A 38 -8.14 12.50 -10.22
CA LYS A 38 -7.20 13.62 -10.44
C LYS A 38 -5.82 13.33 -9.89
N GLN A 39 -5.72 12.79 -8.67
CA GLN A 39 -4.45 12.38 -8.06
C GLN A 39 -3.74 11.32 -8.92
N ALA A 40 -4.46 10.30 -9.41
CA ALA A 40 -3.90 9.27 -10.29
C ALA A 40 -3.36 9.87 -11.61
N ASN A 41 -4.08 10.81 -12.21
CA ASN A 41 -3.63 11.50 -13.42
C ASN A 41 -2.39 12.39 -13.15
N GLN A 42 -2.32 13.09 -12.02
CA GLN A 42 -1.14 13.88 -11.62
C GLN A 42 0.07 12.96 -11.40
N PHE A 43 -0.11 11.81 -10.76
CA PHE A 43 0.94 10.82 -10.59
C PHE A 43 1.43 10.32 -11.95
N TYR A 44 0.53 9.92 -12.84
CA TYR A 44 0.90 9.51 -14.20
C TYR A 44 1.69 10.59 -14.93
N LYS A 45 1.21 11.85 -14.96
CA LYS A 45 1.90 12.96 -15.62
C LYS A 45 3.31 13.21 -15.08
N ALA A 46 3.51 13.03 -13.78
CA ALA A 46 4.81 13.24 -13.15
C ALA A 46 5.79 12.08 -13.40
N TYR A 47 5.31 10.85 -13.57
CA TYR A 47 6.14 9.64 -13.58
C TYR A 47 6.05 8.83 -14.89
N HIS A 48 5.30 9.28 -15.91
CA HIS A 48 5.17 8.56 -17.19
C HIS A 48 6.49 8.41 -17.96
N HIS A 49 7.48 9.26 -17.67
CA HIS A 49 8.82 9.17 -18.25
C HIS A 49 9.66 8.02 -17.67
N ILE A 50 9.22 7.41 -16.58
CA ILE A 50 9.88 6.24 -15.98
C ILE A 50 9.34 4.99 -16.66
N THR A 51 10.24 4.20 -17.22
CA THR A 51 9.88 2.86 -17.72
C THR A 51 9.80 1.90 -16.55
N PHE A 52 8.59 1.51 -16.17
CA PHE A 52 8.37 0.43 -15.22
C PHE A 52 8.40 -0.91 -15.97
N ASP A 53 9.29 -1.82 -15.55
CA ASP A 53 9.35 -3.17 -16.10
C ASP A 53 8.08 -3.96 -15.74
N GLN A 54 7.52 -3.70 -14.55
CA GLN A 54 6.26 -4.30 -14.09
C GLN A 54 5.51 -3.35 -13.16
N ILE A 55 4.18 -3.41 -13.21
CA ILE A 55 3.28 -2.74 -12.28
C ILE A 55 2.49 -3.80 -11.52
N TYR A 56 2.57 -3.77 -10.19
CA TYR A 56 1.84 -4.65 -9.30
C TYR A 56 0.71 -3.90 -8.60
N THR A 57 -0.45 -4.53 -8.51
CA THR A 57 -1.61 -3.99 -7.77
C THR A 57 -2.20 -5.05 -6.86
N SER A 58 -3.00 -4.65 -5.91
CA SER A 58 -3.90 -5.56 -5.23
C SER A 58 -5.08 -5.94 -6.15
N GLU A 59 -5.94 -6.84 -5.68
CA GLU A 59 -7.18 -7.19 -6.38
C GLU A 59 -8.20 -6.05 -6.41
N LEU A 60 -8.09 -5.08 -5.49
CA LEU A 60 -9.11 -4.05 -5.28
C LEU A 60 -9.01 -2.94 -6.32
N LYS A 61 -10.14 -2.60 -6.93
CA LYS A 61 -10.28 -1.63 -8.04
C LYS A 61 -9.52 -0.33 -7.80
N ARG A 62 -9.60 0.24 -6.60
CA ARG A 62 -8.96 1.52 -6.27
C ARG A 62 -7.44 1.53 -6.51
N THR A 63 -6.75 0.37 -6.38
CA THR A 63 -5.31 0.27 -6.68
C THR A 63 -5.06 0.21 -8.18
N GLN A 64 -5.88 -0.53 -8.93
CA GLN A 64 -5.79 -0.66 -10.38
C GLN A 64 -6.13 0.68 -11.06
N GLN A 65 -7.17 1.36 -10.61
CA GLN A 65 -7.56 2.68 -11.10
C GLN A 65 -6.48 3.75 -10.82
N SER A 66 -5.72 3.60 -9.74
CA SER A 66 -4.63 4.53 -9.41
C SER A 66 -3.46 4.50 -10.39
N VAL A 67 -3.32 3.42 -11.15
CA VAL A 67 -2.28 3.24 -12.19
C VAL A 67 -2.85 3.16 -13.61
N ALA A 68 -4.14 3.45 -13.79
CA ALA A 68 -4.83 3.32 -15.06
C ALA A 68 -4.18 4.14 -16.20
N GLY A 69 -3.56 5.29 -15.89
CA GLY A 69 -2.82 6.08 -16.88
C GLY A 69 -1.67 5.30 -17.52
N PHE A 70 -0.93 4.51 -16.73
CA PHE A 70 0.16 3.67 -17.26
C PHE A 70 -0.39 2.52 -18.11
N VAL A 71 -1.51 1.91 -17.71
CA VAL A 71 -2.16 0.83 -18.46
C VAL A 71 -2.65 1.33 -19.81
N ALA A 72 -3.22 2.53 -19.87
CA ALA A 72 -3.69 3.15 -21.12
C ALA A 72 -2.55 3.36 -22.13
N TYR A 73 -1.30 3.46 -21.68
CA TYR A 73 -0.11 3.60 -22.51
C TYR A 73 0.71 2.31 -22.66
N GLY A 74 0.10 1.15 -22.40
CA GLY A 74 0.63 -0.16 -22.76
C GLY A 74 1.34 -0.92 -21.64
N HIS A 75 1.43 -0.39 -20.42
CA HIS A 75 1.94 -1.17 -19.29
C HIS A 75 0.92 -2.24 -18.88
N ARG A 76 1.43 -3.42 -18.56
CA ARG A 76 0.62 -4.51 -18.00
C ARG A 76 0.65 -4.42 -16.47
N ILE A 77 -0.47 -4.75 -15.83
CA ILE A 77 -0.52 -4.96 -14.40
C ILE A 77 -0.51 -6.45 -14.07
N GLU A 78 0.16 -6.80 -13.01
CA GLU A 78 0.03 -8.10 -12.35
C GLU A 78 -0.69 -7.89 -11.02
N ILE A 79 -1.76 -8.67 -10.81
CA ILE A 79 -2.59 -8.59 -9.60
C ILE A 79 -2.03 -9.57 -8.59
N LEU A 80 -1.66 -9.05 -7.41
CA LEU A 80 -1.17 -9.85 -6.29
C LEU A 80 -2.12 -9.69 -5.09
N PRO A 81 -2.90 -10.73 -4.75
CA PRO A 81 -3.77 -10.71 -3.56
C PRO A 81 -3.00 -10.42 -2.26
N GLU A 82 -1.73 -10.77 -2.23
CA GLU A 82 -0.82 -10.50 -1.12
C GLU A 82 -0.66 -9.00 -0.82
N LEU A 83 -1.01 -8.13 -1.76
CA LEU A 83 -0.96 -6.66 -1.61
C LEU A 83 -2.30 -6.05 -1.16
N ASN A 84 -3.35 -6.85 -0.96
CA ASN A 84 -4.64 -6.37 -0.47
C ASN A 84 -4.49 -5.61 0.85
N GLU A 85 -5.45 -4.71 1.14
CA GLU A 85 -5.52 -4.07 2.46
C GLU A 85 -5.75 -5.13 3.55
N ILE A 86 -5.41 -4.80 4.79
CA ILE A 86 -5.78 -5.61 5.94
C ILE A 86 -7.31 -5.77 5.99
N ASN A 87 -7.77 -6.96 6.38
CA ASN A 87 -9.18 -7.15 6.66
C ASN A 87 -9.52 -6.53 8.03
N TRP A 88 -10.42 -5.55 8.04
CA TRP A 88 -10.87 -4.87 9.25
C TRP A 88 -12.10 -5.53 9.90
N GLY A 89 -12.51 -6.72 9.43
CA GLY A 89 -13.62 -7.49 9.99
C GLY A 89 -14.88 -6.66 10.16
N ILE A 90 -15.46 -6.72 11.35
CA ILE A 90 -16.72 -6.00 11.68
C ILE A 90 -16.65 -4.48 11.51
N PHE A 91 -15.46 -3.89 11.36
CA PHE A 91 -15.34 -2.44 11.15
C PHE A 91 -15.46 -2.03 9.69
N GLU A 92 -15.44 -2.96 8.73
CA GLU A 92 -15.52 -2.61 7.32
C GLU A 92 -16.87 -1.99 6.95
N GLY A 93 -16.83 -0.89 6.22
CA GLY A 93 -18.03 -0.15 5.81
C GLY A 93 -18.65 0.72 6.91
N LEU A 94 -18.08 0.72 8.12
CA LEU A 94 -18.59 1.54 9.21
C LEU A 94 -17.91 2.91 9.22
N LYS A 95 -18.74 3.93 9.44
CA LYS A 95 -18.26 5.27 9.80
C LYS A 95 -17.83 5.24 11.26
N GLY A 96 -16.67 5.83 11.55
CA GLY A 96 -16.16 5.88 12.91
C GLY A 96 -17.15 6.53 13.88
N THR A 97 -17.50 5.81 14.95
CA THR A 97 -18.19 6.33 16.13
C THR A 97 -17.19 6.53 17.26
N PRO A 98 -17.51 7.32 18.30
CA PRO A 98 -16.61 7.44 19.47
C PRO A 98 -16.20 6.08 20.06
N ASP A 99 -17.11 5.10 20.09
CA ASP A 99 -16.82 3.79 20.66
C ASP A 99 -15.98 2.92 19.72
N SER A 100 -16.26 2.92 18.40
CA SER A 100 -15.40 2.22 17.43
C SER A 100 -14.00 2.83 17.38
N HIS A 101 -13.87 4.15 17.57
CA HIS A 101 -12.56 4.80 17.68
C HIS A 101 -11.79 4.34 18.92
N LYS A 102 -12.45 4.17 20.08
CA LYS A 102 -11.81 3.64 21.29
C LYS A 102 -11.29 2.21 21.08
N ILE A 103 -12.12 1.35 20.48
CA ILE A 103 -11.73 -0.03 20.20
C ILE A 103 -10.56 -0.07 19.20
N TYR A 104 -10.63 0.71 18.12
CA TYR A 104 -9.56 0.84 17.14
C TYR A 104 -8.26 1.35 17.80
N GLN A 105 -8.35 2.37 18.65
CA GLN A 105 -7.19 2.93 19.35
C GLN A 105 -6.57 1.88 20.30
N ALA A 106 -7.37 1.21 21.10
CA ALA A 106 -6.89 0.17 22.01
C ALA A 106 -6.16 -0.95 21.24
N MET A 107 -6.75 -1.40 20.13
CA MET A 107 -6.14 -2.42 19.27
C MET A 107 -4.81 -1.94 18.66
N THR A 108 -4.75 -0.70 18.17
CA THR A 108 -3.50 -0.15 17.59
C THR A 108 -2.45 0.11 18.67
N ASP A 109 -2.83 0.41 19.89
CA ASP A 109 -1.90 0.53 21.03
C ASP A 109 -1.37 -0.84 21.45
N ASP A 110 -2.19 -1.89 21.41
CA ASP A 110 -1.74 -3.27 21.56
C ASP A 110 -0.69 -3.64 20.50
N TRP A 111 -0.92 -3.27 19.24
CA TRP A 111 0.04 -3.51 18.16
C TRP A 111 1.37 -2.80 18.39
N LYS A 112 1.34 -1.54 18.86
CA LYS A 112 2.55 -0.78 19.25
C LYS A 112 3.28 -1.43 20.44
N ALA A 113 2.54 -2.06 21.33
CA ALA A 113 3.10 -2.82 22.45
C ALA A 113 3.65 -4.20 22.03
N GLY A 114 3.53 -4.57 20.75
CA GLY A 114 4.02 -5.85 20.22
C GLY A 114 3.00 -6.99 20.23
N LEU A 115 1.74 -6.75 20.61
CA LEU A 115 0.67 -7.74 20.62
C LEU A 115 0.06 -7.88 19.20
N LEU A 116 0.86 -8.39 18.25
CA LEU A 116 0.60 -8.36 16.81
C LEU A 116 -0.35 -9.47 16.31
N ASP A 117 -0.81 -10.35 17.20
CA ASP A 117 -1.81 -11.38 16.90
C ASP A 117 -3.23 -10.99 17.37
N ARG A 118 -3.44 -9.71 17.67
CA ARG A 118 -4.76 -9.15 17.98
C ARG A 118 -5.40 -8.53 16.75
N SER A 119 -6.69 -8.82 16.56
CA SER A 119 -7.55 -8.20 15.56
C SER A 119 -8.94 -7.97 16.15
N VAL A 120 -9.79 -7.26 15.41
CA VAL A 120 -11.23 -7.24 15.67
C VAL A 120 -11.86 -8.53 15.15
N GLU A 121 -13.09 -8.81 15.56
CA GLU A 121 -13.85 -9.99 15.10
C GLU A 121 -13.91 -10.03 13.57
N GLY A 122 -13.55 -11.19 13.00
CA GLY A 122 -13.48 -11.41 11.56
C GLY A 122 -12.37 -10.65 10.84
N GLY A 123 -11.49 -9.95 11.58
CA GLY A 123 -10.39 -9.18 11.02
C GLY A 123 -9.08 -9.96 10.91
N GLU A 124 -8.15 -9.41 10.13
CA GLU A 124 -6.79 -9.92 9.96
C GLU A 124 -5.85 -9.28 10.98
N THR A 125 -4.93 -10.05 11.52
CA THR A 125 -3.88 -9.55 12.43
C THR A 125 -2.70 -8.98 11.64
N PRO A 126 -1.87 -8.07 12.23
CA PRO A 126 -0.62 -7.62 11.61
C PRO A 126 0.32 -8.75 11.19
N ASN A 127 0.43 -9.81 12.01
CA ASN A 127 1.28 -10.96 11.70
C ASN A 127 0.77 -11.76 10.47
N GLU A 128 -0.54 -11.94 10.33
CA GLU A 128 -1.15 -12.57 9.16
C GLU A 128 -0.95 -11.74 7.91
N LEU A 129 -1.21 -10.42 8.00
CA LEU A 129 -0.95 -9.46 6.93
C LEU A 129 0.51 -9.55 6.46
N GLN A 130 1.48 -9.44 7.36
CA GLN A 130 2.89 -9.46 6.98
C GLN A 130 3.32 -10.81 6.41
N ARG A 131 2.76 -11.92 6.92
CA ARG A 131 3.04 -13.27 6.40
C ARG A 131 2.61 -13.42 4.93
N ARG A 132 1.42 -12.90 4.55
CA ARG A 132 1.03 -12.93 3.12
C ARG A 132 1.86 -11.96 2.28
N GLN A 133 2.18 -10.78 2.81
CA GLN A 133 3.03 -9.80 2.13
C GLN A 133 4.44 -10.34 1.87
N LYS A 134 5.00 -11.16 2.76
CA LYS A 134 6.29 -11.82 2.54
C LYS A 134 6.26 -12.70 1.30
N ARG A 135 5.18 -13.48 1.10
CA ARG A 135 5.01 -14.28 -0.13
C ARG A 135 4.89 -13.42 -1.38
N GLY A 136 4.19 -12.27 -1.29
CA GLY A 136 4.11 -11.30 -2.39
C GLY A 136 5.47 -10.69 -2.73
N LEU A 137 6.24 -10.31 -1.71
CA LEU A 137 7.60 -9.80 -1.91
C LEU A 137 8.51 -10.84 -2.54
N GLU A 138 8.45 -12.10 -2.11
CA GLU A 138 9.21 -13.20 -2.69
C GLU A 138 8.92 -13.35 -4.20
N LYS A 139 7.63 -13.28 -4.60
CA LYS A 139 7.25 -13.30 -6.02
C LYS A 139 7.89 -12.14 -6.81
N ILE A 140 7.84 -10.92 -6.26
CA ILE A 140 8.42 -9.72 -6.89
C ILE A 140 9.95 -9.83 -6.99
N MET A 141 10.61 -10.34 -5.96
CA MET A 141 12.08 -10.40 -5.91
C MET A 141 12.67 -11.52 -6.75
N THR A 142 11.93 -12.60 -7.00
CA THR A 142 12.37 -13.69 -7.91
C THR A 142 12.38 -13.28 -9.38
N ARG A 143 11.70 -12.20 -9.76
CA ARG A 143 11.68 -11.64 -11.12
C ARG A 143 12.93 -10.80 -11.37
N THR A 144 14.03 -11.45 -11.70
CA THR A 144 15.36 -10.80 -11.83
C THR A 144 15.50 -9.85 -13.04
N ASN A 145 14.59 -9.95 -14.02
CA ASN A 145 14.51 -9.09 -15.19
C ASN A 145 13.69 -7.80 -14.96
N GLU A 146 13.05 -7.65 -13.80
CA GLU A 146 12.25 -6.48 -13.44
C GLU A 146 13.06 -5.61 -12.48
N ASN A 147 13.77 -4.62 -13.02
CA ASN A 147 14.67 -3.76 -12.25
C ASN A 147 13.95 -2.54 -11.64
N THR A 148 12.91 -2.06 -12.30
CA THR A 148 12.11 -0.90 -11.85
C THR A 148 10.65 -1.30 -11.81
N VAL A 149 10.06 -1.33 -10.63
CA VAL A 149 8.67 -1.76 -10.45
C VAL A 149 7.84 -0.71 -9.72
N LEU A 150 6.56 -0.64 -10.06
CA LEU A 150 5.56 0.18 -9.37
C LEU A 150 4.59 -0.73 -8.63
N ILE A 151 4.35 -0.46 -7.35
CA ILE A 151 3.39 -1.16 -6.51
C ILE A 151 2.31 -0.17 -6.07
N SER A 152 1.05 -0.44 -6.43
CA SER A 152 -0.11 0.29 -5.92
C SER A 152 -0.83 -0.54 -4.88
N MET A 153 -0.89 -0.03 -3.64
CA MET A 153 -1.46 -0.77 -2.51
C MET A 153 -2.23 0.16 -1.55
N HIS A 154 -2.33 -0.18 -0.27
CA HIS A 154 -3.25 0.42 0.68
C HIS A 154 -2.56 0.98 1.92
N GLY A 155 -3.32 1.64 2.78
CA GLY A 155 -2.76 2.38 3.91
C GLY A 155 -2.07 1.51 4.95
N ARG A 156 -2.78 0.60 5.58
CA ARG A 156 -2.21 -0.26 6.62
C ARG A 156 -1.27 -1.29 6.03
N ALA A 157 -1.67 -1.88 4.91
CA ALA A 157 -0.83 -2.83 4.18
C ALA A 157 0.52 -2.22 3.78
N MET A 158 0.57 -0.97 3.32
CA MET A 158 1.82 -0.29 2.95
C MET A 158 2.74 -0.08 4.15
N ARG A 159 2.20 0.26 5.33
CA ARG A 159 3.00 0.41 6.56
C ARG A 159 3.67 -0.91 6.95
N SER A 160 2.92 -2.01 6.94
CA SER A 160 3.44 -3.36 7.21
C SER A 160 4.47 -3.77 6.16
N PHE A 161 4.19 -3.51 4.89
CA PHE A 161 5.10 -3.84 3.78
C PHE A 161 6.41 -3.05 3.84
N LEU A 162 6.36 -1.77 4.22
CA LEU A 162 7.56 -0.95 4.44
C LEU A 162 8.39 -1.48 5.62
N CYS A 163 7.75 -1.95 6.70
CA CYS A 163 8.46 -2.65 7.78
C CYS A 163 9.21 -3.87 7.27
N LEU A 164 8.56 -4.70 6.45
CA LEU A 164 9.15 -5.90 5.86
C LEU A 164 10.37 -5.55 4.98
N LEU A 165 10.25 -4.52 4.12
CA LEU A 165 11.33 -4.11 3.22
C LEU A 165 12.54 -3.53 3.97
N THR A 166 12.31 -2.80 5.06
CA THR A 166 13.37 -2.07 5.76
C THR A 166 13.87 -2.76 7.03
N ASP A 167 13.45 -4.01 7.25
CA ASP A 167 13.75 -4.76 8.48
C ASP A 167 13.36 -3.99 9.75
N THR A 168 12.31 -3.15 9.65
CA THR A 168 11.77 -2.42 10.78
C THR A 168 10.80 -3.32 11.55
N PRO A 169 10.91 -3.43 12.88
CA PRO A 169 9.96 -4.23 13.66
C PRO A 169 8.50 -3.84 13.38
N LEU A 170 7.63 -4.82 13.16
CA LEU A 170 6.25 -4.62 12.71
C LEU A 170 5.42 -3.74 13.66
N HIS A 171 5.68 -3.80 14.98
CA HIS A 171 5.01 -2.94 15.96
C HIS A 171 5.30 -1.43 15.76
N ARG A 172 6.32 -1.09 14.97
CA ARG A 172 6.71 0.30 14.62
C ARG A 172 6.09 0.76 13.30
N MET A 173 5.18 0.01 12.70
CA MET A 173 4.61 0.31 11.38
C MET A 173 3.98 1.70 11.28
N ASP A 174 3.51 2.28 12.38
CA ASP A 174 2.90 3.61 12.41
C ASP A 174 3.90 4.77 12.21
N GLU A 175 5.21 4.49 12.21
CA GLU A 175 6.25 5.46 11.82
C GLU A 175 6.21 5.78 10.33
N PHE A 176 5.70 4.86 9.51
CA PHE A 176 5.52 5.08 8.09
C PHE A 176 4.22 5.84 7.80
N LYS A 177 4.34 7.15 7.59
CA LYS A 177 3.21 8.00 7.21
C LYS A 177 2.80 7.71 5.77
N HIS A 178 1.52 7.84 5.47
CA HIS A 178 0.98 7.70 4.12
C HIS A 178 -0.23 8.61 3.91
N HIS A 179 -0.47 8.98 2.66
CA HIS A 179 -1.69 9.64 2.19
C HIS A 179 -2.01 9.09 0.80
N ASN A 180 -3.19 9.41 0.28
CA ASN A 180 -3.56 8.98 -1.06
C ASN A 180 -2.56 9.49 -2.12
N LEU A 181 -2.14 8.61 -3.01
CA LEU A 181 -1.15 8.83 -4.06
C LEU A 181 0.21 9.40 -3.60
N ARG A 182 0.56 9.33 -2.32
CA ARG A 182 1.93 9.61 -1.90
C ARG A 182 2.83 8.42 -2.13
N LEU A 183 4.08 8.73 -2.43
CA LEU A 183 5.09 7.82 -2.96
C LEU A 183 6.18 7.54 -1.94
N TYR A 184 6.58 6.27 -1.87
CA TYR A 184 7.87 5.82 -1.37
C TYR A 184 8.70 5.28 -2.53
N VAL A 185 10.00 5.55 -2.54
CA VAL A 185 10.95 4.92 -3.47
C VAL A 185 12.00 4.21 -2.65
N LEU A 186 12.21 2.94 -2.92
CA LEU A 186 13.23 2.13 -2.28
C LEU A 186 14.16 1.54 -3.34
N GLU A 187 15.44 1.46 -3.02
CA GLU A 187 16.44 0.74 -3.80
C GLU A 187 16.88 -0.51 -3.03
N TYR A 188 16.86 -1.64 -3.71
CA TYR A 188 17.45 -2.88 -3.26
C TYR A 188 18.81 -3.07 -3.91
N ALA A 189 19.84 -3.22 -3.10
CA ALA A 189 21.19 -3.54 -3.51
C ALA A 189 21.94 -4.18 -2.34
N ASN A 190 22.83 -5.14 -2.62
CA ASN A 190 23.63 -5.83 -1.59
C ASN A 190 22.75 -6.40 -0.46
N ASP A 191 21.66 -7.05 -0.85
CA ASP A 191 20.68 -7.69 0.04
C ASP A 191 19.98 -6.76 1.04
N THR A 192 19.98 -5.45 0.75
CA THR A 192 19.40 -4.44 1.64
C THR A 192 18.53 -3.46 0.85
N PHE A 193 17.37 -3.09 1.43
CA PHE A 193 16.54 -1.99 0.94
C PHE A 193 16.90 -0.67 1.61
N THR A 194 17.03 0.37 0.80
CA THR A 194 17.27 1.74 1.28
C THR A 194 16.16 2.65 0.77
N ILE A 195 15.51 3.39 1.67
CA ILE A 195 14.48 4.39 1.28
C ILE A 195 15.19 5.61 0.68
N LYS A 196 14.84 5.95 -0.56
CA LYS A 196 15.31 7.14 -1.29
C LYS A 196 14.31 8.30 -1.22
N GLU A 197 13.02 7.99 -1.29
CA GLU A 197 11.94 8.97 -1.12
C GLU A 197 10.96 8.45 -0.07
N ARG A 198 10.53 9.35 0.83
CA ARG A 198 9.62 9.00 1.93
C ARG A 198 8.35 9.86 1.87
N ASN A 199 7.21 9.22 1.66
CA ASN A 199 5.88 9.86 1.66
C ASN A 199 5.83 11.14 0.79
N CYS A 200 6.48 11.08 -0.38
CA CYS A 200 6.58 12.21 -1.30
C CYS A 200 5.23 12.50 -1.96
N GLY A 201 4.84 13.75 -2.00
CA GLY A 201 3.59 14.22 -2.63
C GLY A 201 3.81 15.40 -3.57
N LYS A 202 5.03 15.66 -4.01
CA LYS A 202 5.37 16.82 -4.88
C LYS A 202 4.51 16.85 -6.15
N HIS A 203 4.22 15.69 -6.73
CA HIS A 203 3.40 15.55 -7.93
C HIS A 203 1.92 15.91 -7.73
N LEU A 204 1.43 16.01 -6.51
CA LEU A 204 0.04 16.37 -6.22
C LEU A 204 -0.21 17.88 -6.24
N TRP A 205 0.83 18.69 -6.43
CA TRP A 205 0.77 20.16 -6.46
C TRP A 205 1.02 20.74 -7.86
N ILE A 206 0.99 19.90 -8.90
CA ILE A 206 1.23 20.28 -10.30
C ILE A 206 -0.09 20.48 -11.03
#